data_4e4b074a93b92a6bbded73ed83df6543
#
_entry.id   4e4b074a93b92a6bbded73ed83df6543
#
_cell.length_a   1.000
_cell.length_b   1.000
_cell.length_c   1.000
_cell.angle_alpha   90.00
_cell.angle_beta   90.00
_cell.angle_gamma   90.00
#
_symmetry.space_group_name_H-M   'P 1'
#
loop_
_entity.id
_entity.type
_entity.pdbx_description
1 polymer ?
#
loop_
_entity_poly.entity_id
_entity_poly.type
_entity_poly.pdbx_seq_one_letter_code
_entity_poly.pdbx_strand_id
1 'polypeptide(L)'
;MSINVRKGRHYTDQKYDWTQKGTDVSAMSFHKVMQTLYKQDAMNEWGSIVALSYMAAQRVFPDYNDMADNKAYLESIARSFGYFFGKDKKVRVNTISQSPTPTTAGSGVKGFDSFITYAEKMSPLGNATALDCANYTITLFSDLTKRVTLQNLYNDGGFSNMGVSDAIIDDISE
;
A
#
# COMPACT_ATOMS: atom_id res chain seq x y z
N MET A 1 6.45 -6.57 5.49
CA MET A 1 6.13 -6.58 6.93
C MET A 1 6.00 -5.12 7.35
N SER A 2 5.07 -4.77 8.20
CA SER A 2 4.98 -3.42 8.76
C SER A 2 4.87 -3.51 10.28
N ILE A 3 5.36 -2.49 10.98
CA ILE A 3 5.26 -2.40 12.43
C ILE A 3 4.71 -1.03 12.82
N ASN A 4 3.76 -1.02 13.76
CA ASN A 4 3.32 0.22 14.37
C ASN A 4 4.28 0.58 15.51
N VAL A 5 5.01 1.66 15.34
CA VAL A 5 6.00 2.14 16.33
C VAL A 5 5.46 3.25 17.21
N ARG A 6 4.31 3.83 16.87
CA ARG A 6 3.70 4.95 17.64
C ARG A 6 3.20 4.57 19.01
N LYS A 7 2.67 3.35 19.17
CA LYS A 7 2.10 2.86 20.41
C LYS A 7 1.07 3.84 21.03
N GLY A 8 0.17 4.39 20.21
CA GLY A 8 -0.87 5.32 20.61
C GLY A 8 -0.43 6.78 20.83
N ARG A 9 0.78 7.15 20.44
CA ARG A 9 1.26 8.55 20.49
C ARG A 9 0.89 9.32 19.23
N HIS A 10 0.84 10.65 19.32
CA HIS A 10 0.65 11.50 18.15
C HIS A 10 1.86 11.43 17.22
N TYR A 11 1.65 11.66 15.93
CA TYR A 11 2.71 11.70 14.92
C TYR A 11 3.82 12.68 15.29
N THR A 12 3.48 13.84 15.84
CA THR A 12 4.41 14.89 16.29
C THR A 12 5.29 14.48 17.48
N ASP A 13 4.92 13.44 18.21
CA ASP A 13 5.62 12.97 19.40
C ASP A 13 6.50 11.74 19.14
N GLN A 14 6.68 11.39 17.88
CA GLN A 14 7.48 10.22 17.50
C GLN A 14 8.95 10.40 17.84
N LYS A 15 9.55 9.36 18.38
CA LYS A 15 11.00 9.30 18.55
C LYS A 15 11.64 8.88 17.23
N TYR A 16 12.73 9.55 16.88
CA TYR A 16 13.48 9.29 15.66
C TYR A 16 13.84 7.80 15.50
N ASP A 17 14.35 7.16 16.56
CA ASP A 17 14.71 5.73 16.53
C ASP A 17 13.53 4.82 16.16
N TRP A 18 12.33 5.17 16.59
CA TRP A 18 11.12 4.42 16.27
C TRP A 18 10.70 4.60 14.82
N THR A 19 10.79 5.83 14.33
CA THR A 19 10.52 6.14 12.92
C THR A 19 11.51 5.41 12.04
N GLN A 20 12.81 5.45 12.37
CA GLN A 20 13.84 4.73 11.63
C GLN A 20 13.57 3.22 11.61
N LYS A 21 13.29 2.61 12.76
CA LYS A 21 12.95 1.18 12.83
C LYS A 21 11.71 0.83 12.00
N GLY A 22 10.69 1.69 12.02
CA GLY A 22 9.50 1.55 11.18
C GLY A 22 9.85 1.55 9.70
N THR A 23 10.69 2.49 9.29
CA THR A 23 11.16 2.63 7.90
C THR A 23 12.01 1.44 7.47
N ASP A 24 12.94 0.98 8.32
CA ASP A 24 13.79 -0.18 8.02
C ASP A 24 12.97 -1.45 7.76
N VAL A 25 11.93 -1.67 8.56
CA VAL A 25 11.09 -2.87 8.43
C VAL A 25 10.05 -2.72 7.31
N SER A 26 9.44 -1.54 7.16
CA SER A 26 8.26 -1.37 6.29
C SER A 26 8.60 -0.94 4.87
N ALA A 27 9.70 -0.24 4.65
CA ALA A 27 10.12 0.26 3.34
C ALA A 27 11.50 -0.27 2.92
N MET A 28 12.53 -0.12 3.77
CA MET A 28 13.89 -0.51 3.42
C MET A 28 14.07 -2.03 3.27
N SER A 29 13.26 -2.84 3.93
CA SER A 29 13.23 -4.28 3.68
C SER A 29 12.89 -4.60 2.22
N PHE A 30 11.92 -3.87 1.64
CA PHE A 30 11.58 -3.99 0.23
C PHE A 30 12.73 -3.56 -0.66
N HIS A 31 13.38 -2.42 -0.35
CA HIS A 31 14.57 -1.98 -1.07
C HIS A 31 15.67 -3.06 -1.09
N LYS A 32 15.96 -3.67 0.06
CA LYS A 32 16.95 -4.75 0.16
C LYS A 32 16.59 -5.97 -0.69
N VAL A 33 15.33 -6.38 -0.67
CA VAL A 33 14.85 -7.47 -1.51
C VAL A 33 15.04 -7.14 -2.98
N MET A 34 14.58 -5.96 -3.43
CA MET A 34 14.71 -5.53 -4.82
C MET A 34 16.17 -5.47 -5.27
N GLN A 35 17.05 -4.91 -4.44
CA GLN A 35 18.48 -4.83 -4.72
C GLN A 35 19.11 -6.23 -4.84
N THR A 36 18.73 -7.14 -3.96
CA THR A 36 19.25 -8.52 -3.97
C THR A 36 18.80 -9.26 -5.21
N LEU A 37 17.50 -9.21 -5.54
CA LEU A 37 16.97 -9.83 -6.76
C LEU A 37 17.66 -9.30 -8.02
N TYR A 38 17.90 -8.00 -8.07
CA TYR A 38 18.56 -7.37 -9.21
C TYR A 38 20.03 -7.80 -9.33
N LYS A 39 20.81 -7.71 -8.22
CA LYS A 39 22.24 -8.06 -8.22
C LYS A 39 22.51 -9.54 -8.48
N GLN A 40 21.61 -10.41 -8.04
CA GLN A 40 21.72 -11.86 -8.24
C GLN A 40 21.11 -12.34 -9.56
N ASP A 41 20.61 -11.43 -10.37
CA ASP A 41 19.92 -11.75 -11.63
C ASP A 41 18.77 -12.77 -11.44
N ALA A 42 18.07 -12.69 -10.31
CA ALA A 42 17.15 -13.73 -9.82
C ALA A 42 15.75 -13.67 -10.45
N MET A 43 15.48 -12.69 -11.31
CA MET A 43 14.17 -12.56 -11.99
C MET A 43 14.25 -13.10 -13.41
N ASN A 44 13.24 -13.86 -13.81
CA ASN A 44 13.05 -14.23 -15.21
C ASN A 44 12.66 -13.02 -16.05
N GLU A 45 12.99 -13.07 -17.34
CA GLU A 45 12.51 -12.09 -18.30
C GLU A 45 10.98 -12.04 -18.31
N TRP A 46 10.39 -10.83 -18.40
CA TRP A 46 8.94 -10.60 -18.29
C TRP A 46 8.31 -10.98 -16.94
N GLY A 47 9.11 -11.20 -15.91
CA GLY A 47 8.60 -11.40 -14.55
C GLY A 47 7.77 -10.21 -14.03
N SER A 48 7.12 -10.41 -12.89
CA SER A 48 6.30 -9.37 -12.25
C SER A 48 6.57 -9.33 -10.74
N ILE A 49 6.71 -8.13 -10.21
CA ILE A 49 6.87 -7.86 -8.78
C ILE A 49 5.74 -6.93 -8.36
N VAL A 50 5.05 -7.27 -7.27
CA VAL A 50 3.97 -6.47 -6.71
C VAL A 50 4.25 -6.23 -5.22
N ALA A 51 4.08 -4.97 -4.78
CA ALA A 51 4.11 -4.63 -3.37
C ALA A 51 2.77 -3.99 -2.95
N LEU A 52 2.38 -4.19 -1.68
CA LEU A 52 1.14 -3.64 -1.17
C LEU A 52 1.35 -2.24 -0.59
N SER A 53 0.63 -1.27 -1.13
CA SER A 53 0.55 0.10 -0.65
C SER A 53 -0.81 0.40 -0.01
N TYR A 54 -1.07 1.66 0.26
CA TYR A 54 -2.32 2.18 0.76
C TYR A 54 -2.47 3.64 0.31
N MET A 55 -3.70 4.11 0.10
CA MET A 55 -3.96 5.48 -0.34
C MET A 55 -3.39 6.55 0.60
N ALA A 56 -3.13 6.21 1.86
CA ALA A 56 -2.46 7.08 2.82
C ALA A 56 -1.05 7.52 2.37
N ALA A 57 -0.42 6.84 1.41
CA ALA A 57 0.81 7.31 0.76
C ALA A 57 0.62 8.68 0.07
N GLN A 58 -0.61 9.05 -0.25
CA GLN A 58 -0.97 10.26 -1.00
C GLN A 58 -2.08 11.09 -0.32
N ARG A 59 -2.61 10.64 0.82
CA ARG A 59 -3.67 11.28 1.59
C ARG A 59 -3.34 11.27 3.08
N VAL A 60 -3.85 12.24 3.81
CA VAL A 60 -3.63 12.33 5.25
C VAL A 60 -4.61 11.44 6.00
N PHE A 61 -4.05 10.56 6.83
CA PHE A 61 -4.75 9.77 7.83
C PHE A 61 -4.07 10.00 9.18
N PRO A 62 -4.61 10.85 10.08
CA PRO A 62 -3.91 11.33 11.29
C PRO A 62 -3.34 10.22 12.18
N ASP A 63 -4.05 9.09 12.28
CA ASP A 63 -3.60 7.94 13.08
C ASP A 63 -2.75 6.92 12.31
N TYR A 64 -2.41 7.21 11.05
CA TYR A 64 -1.65 6.30 10.17
C TYR A 64 -0.42 6.96 9.54
N ASN A 65 -0.08 8.20 9.89
CA ASN A 65 0.92 8.99 9.18
C ASN A 65 2.32 8.37 9.13
N ASP A 66 2.77 7.69 10.20
CA ASP A 66 4.06 6.98 10.21
C ASP A 66 4.10 5.82 9.20
N MET A 67 2.99 5.13 9.01
CA MET A 67 2.87 4.12 7.97
C MET A 67 2.63 4.73 6.58
N ALA A 68 1.96 5.87 6.52
CA ALA A 68 1.79 6.64 5.29
C ALA A 68 3.13 7.02 4.67
N ASP A 69 4.06 7.54 5.47
CA ASP A 69 5.43 7.88 5.05
C ASP A 69 6.14 6.65 4.46
N ASN A 70 6.02 5.51 5.15
CA ASN A 70 6.61 4.25 4.70
C ASN A 70 5.97 3.73 3.40
N LYS A 71 4.66 3.92 3.22
CA LYS A 71 3.98 3.55 1.96
C LYS A 71 4.39 4.46 0.81
N ALA A 72 4.52 5.76 1.05
CA ALA A 72 5.03 6.70 0.05
C ALA A 72 6.46 6.34 -0.38
N TYR A 73 7.31 5.99 0.58
CA TYR A 73 8.67 5.57 0.31
C TYR A 73 8.74 4.24 -0.45
N LEU A 74 7.91 3.25 -0.08
CA LEU A 74 7.78 1.97 -0.79
C LEU A 74 7.37 2.16 -2.25
N GLU A 75 6.41 3.04 -2.53
CA GLU A 75 6.00 3.38 -3.90
C GLU A 75 7.14 4.01 -4.70
N SER A 76 7.92 4.88 -4.08
CA SER A 76 9.11 5.48 -4.71
C SER A 76 10.19 4.43 -5.02
N ILE A 77 10.45 3.51 -4.09
CA ILE A 77 11.38 2.39 -4.29
C ILE A 77 10.91 1.51 -5.45
N ALA A 78 9.61 1.19 -5.51
CA ALA A 78 9.03 0.38 -6.59
C ALA A 78 9.24 1.02 -7.97
N ARG A 79 9.02 2.33 -8.10
CA ARG A 79 9.27 3.06 -9.35
C ARG A 79 10.75 3.04 -9.73
N SER A 80 11.63 3.30 -8.78
CA SER A 80 13.07 3.36 -9.02
C SER A 80 13.62 2.03 -9.50
N PHE A 81 13.37 0.95 -8.78
CA PHE A 81 13.80 -0.39 -9.22
C PHE A 81 13.08 -0.86 -10.47
N GLY A 82 11.81 -0.52 -10.61
CA GLY A 82 11.01 -0.90 -11.77
C GLY A 82 11.58 -0.38 -13.08
N TYR A 83 12.21 0.80 -13.07
CA TYR A 83 12.93 1.32 -14.24
C TYR A 83 14.07 0.37 -14.65
N PHE A 84 14.94 -0.01 -13.72
CA PHE A 84 16.08 -0.86 -14.02
C PHE A 84 15.65 -2.27 -14.42
N PHE A 85 14.76 -2.88 -13.66
CA PHE A 85 14.20 -4.19 -13.97
C PHE A 85 13.48 -4.23 -15.33
N GLY A 86 12.71 -3.19 -15.63
CA GLY A 86 11.99 -3.08 -16.89
C GLY A 86 12.91 -2.89 -18.08
N LYS A 87 13.94 -2.06 -17.95
CA LYS A 87 14.94 -1.81 -18.98
C LYS A 87 15.74 -3.06 -19.30
N ASP A 88 16.23 -3.76 -18.28
CA ASP A 88 17.21 -4.84 -18.49
C ASP A 88 16.54 -6.19 -18.79
N LYS A 89 15.41 -6.50 -18.14
CA LYS A 89 14.75 -7.81 -18.25
C LYS A 89 13.25 -7.77 -18.56
N LYS A 90 12.69 -6.60 -18.85
CA LYS A 90 11.24 -6.43 -19.06
C LYS A 90 10.41 -6.85 -17.84
N VAL A 91 11.02 -6.95 -16.67
CA VAL A 91 10.31 -7.24 -15.41
C VAL A 91 9.46 -6.03 -15.02
N ARG A 92 8.20 -6.28 -14.70
CA ARG A 92 7.24 -5.27 -14.29
C ARG A 92 7.26 -5.11 -12.77
N VAL A 93 7.22 -3.88 -12.29
CA VAL A 93 7.15 -3.58 -10.87
C VAL A 93 6.01 -2.61 -10.62
N ASN A 94 5.02 -3.04 -9.85
CA ASN A 94 3.86 -2.24 -9.52
C ASN A 94 3.57 -2.28 -8.01
N THR A 95 2.77 -1.33 -7.54
CA THR A 95 2.17 -1.37 -6.21
C THR A 95 0.65 -1.46 -6.33
N ILE A 96 0.02 -2.15 -5.40
CA ILE A 96 -1.44 -2.15 -5.22
C ILE A 96 -1.76 -1.33 -3.99
N SER A 97 -2.52 -0.26 -4.17
CA SER A 97 -3.15 0.48 -3.08
C SER A 97 -4.47 -0.22 -2.73
N GLN A 98 -4.40 -1.05 -1.70
CA GLN A 98 -5.52 -1.87 -1.23
C GLN A 98 -6.33 -1.13 -0.17
N SER A 99 -7.64 -1.37 -0.13
CA SER A 99 -8.52 -0.95 0.97
C SER A 99 -8.06 -1.45 2.34
N PRO A 100 -8.50 -0.81 3.44
CA PRO A 100 -8.30 -1.36 4.77
C PRO A 100 -8.87 -2.79 4.84
N THR A 101 -7.99 -3.75 5.09
CA THR A 101 -8.36 -5.18 5.09
C THR A 101 -8.06 -5.78 6.46
N PRO A 102 -9.01 -6.52 7.09
CA PRO A 102 -8.77 -7.16 8.38
C PRO A 102 -7.60 -8.14 8.29
N THR A 103 -6.53 -7.84 9.02
CA THR A 103 -5.33 -8.68 9.12
C THR A 103 -4.78 -8.59 10.54
N THR A 104 -4.01 -9.59 10.97
CA THR A 104 -3.33 -9.56 12.27
C THR A 104 -2.46 -8.30 12.45
N ALA A 105 -1.84 -7.81 11.38
CA ALA A 105 -1.07 -6.56 11.42
C ALA A 105 -1.95 -5.32 11.52
N GLY A 106 -3.11 -5.33 10.86
CA GLY A 106 -4.08 -4.22 10.89
C GLY A 106 -4.74 -4.05 12.25
N SER A 107 -5.07 -5.15 12.95
CA SER A 107 -5.70 -5.11 14.29
C SER A 107 -4.83 -4.42 15.36
N GLY A 108 -3.54 -4.23 15.11
CA GLY A 108 -2.65 -3.44 15.96
C GLY A 108 -2.75 -1.92 15.78
N VAL A 109 -3.53 -1.43 14.81
CA VAL A 109 -3.75 -0.01 14.57
C VAL A 109 -4.96 0.46 15.38
N LYS A 110 -4.79 1.49 16.20
CA LYS A 110 -5.89 2.05 16.97
C LYS A 110 -6.98 2.58 16.02
N GLY A 111 -8.23 2.21 16.28
CA GLY A 111 -9.37 2.65 15.47
C GLY A 111 -9.47 1.94 14.09
N PHE A 112 -8.82 0.81 13.92
CA PHE A 112 -8.80 0.09 12.64
C PHE A 112 -10.20 -0.29 12.15
N ASP A 113 -11.09 -0.73 13.06
CA ASP A 113 -12.49 -1.05 12.72
C ASP A 113 -13.26 0.17 12.20
N SER A 114 -12.98 1.35 12.77
CA SER A 114 -13.54 2.60 12.28
C SER A 114 -13.05 2.96 10.88
N PHE A 115 -11.79 2.64 10.54
CA PHE A 115 -11.28 2.83 9.18
C PHE A 115 -11.95 1.89 8.18
N ILE A 116 -12.23 0.64 8.57
CA ILE A 116 -12.97 -0.30 7.71
C ILE A 116 -14.38 0.21 7.47
N THR A 117 -15.10 0.59 8.54
CA THR A 117 -16.46 1.13 8.43
C THR A 117 -16.50 2.40 7.58
N TYR A 118 -15.54 3.30 7.78
CA TYR A 118 -15.45 4.52 6.98
C TYR A 118 -15.18 4.22 5.50
N ALA A 119 -14.25 3.31 5.20
CA ALA A 119 -13.95 2.90 3.83
C ALA A 119 -15.17 2.23 3.16
N GLU A 120 -15.92 1.39 3.90
CA GLU A 120 -17.17 0.79 3.43
C GLU A 120 -18.21 1.84 3.02
N LYS A 121 -18.43 2.84 3.89
CA LYS A 121 -19.38 3.93 3.63
C LYS A 121 -18.95 4.85 2.50
N MET A 122 -17.66 5.06 2.33
CA MET A 122 -17.10 5.93 1.30
C MET A 122 -17.01 5.28 -0.07
N SER A 123 -16.90 3.95 -0.15
CA SER A 123 -16.56 3.25 -1.39
C SER A 123 -17.82 2.90 -2.20
N PRO A 124 -17.98 3.37 -3.43
CA PRO A 124 -19.14 3.03 -4.27
C PRO A 124 -19.36 1.53 -4.50
N LEU A 125 -18.27 0.73 -4.48
CA LEU A 125 -18.33 -0.73 -4.62
C LEU A 125 -18.18 -1.47 -3.28
N GLY A 126 -18.22 -0.74 -2.15
CA GLY A 126 -17.89 -1.29 -0.85
C GLY A 126 -16.37 -1.47 -0.63
N ASN A 127 -16.01 -1.88 0.58
CA ASN A 127 -14.61 -2.08 0.96
C ASN A 127 -14.05 -3.38 0.35
N ALA A 128 -12.97 -3.29 -0.42
CA ALA A 128 -12.39 -4.45 -1.10
C ALA A 128 -11.80 -5.46 -0.11
N THR A 129 -12.10 -6.73 -0.32
CA THR A 129 -11.67 -7.84 0.53
C THR A 129 -10.24 -8.30 0.23
N ALA A 130 -9.71 -9.19 1.07
CA ALA A 130 -8.42 -9.86 0.80
C ALA A 130 -8.48 -10.72 -0.47
N LEU A 131 -9.63 -11.30 -0.80
CA LEU A 131 -9.80 -12.09 -2.02
C LEU A 131 -9.77 -11.19 -3.26
N ASP A 132 -10.36 -10.01 -3.20
CA ASP A 132 -10.30 -9.04 -4.29
C ASP A 132 -8.85 -8.60 -4.54
N CYS A 133 -8.08 -8.38 -3.48
CA CYS A 133 -6.65 -8.10 -3.58
C CYS A 133 -5.88 -9.25 -4.23
N ALA A 134 -6.16 -10.50 -3.85
CA ALA A 134 -5.53 -11.68 -4.43
C ALA A 134 -5.85 -11.82 -5.92
N ASN A 135 -7.11 -11.66 -6.32
CA ASN A 135 -7.54 -11.72 -7.71
C ASN A 135 -6.87 -10.63 -8.55
N TYR A 136 -6.79 -9.41 -8.02
CA TYR A 136 -6.12 -8.32 -8.70
C TYR A 136 -4.61 -8.58 -8.83
N THR A 137 -3.98 -9.13 -7.79
CA THR A 137 -2.56 -9.52 -7.81
C THR A 137 -2.29 -10.59 -8.88
N ILE A 138 -3.15 -11.61 -8.98
CA ILE A 138 -3.05 -12.65 -10.04
C ILE A 138 -3.12 -12.00 -11.42
N THR A 139 -4.01 -11.03 -11.63
CA THR A 139 -4.11 -10.29 -12.89
C THR A 139 -2.79 -9.57 -13.21
N LEU A 140 -2.14 -8.96 -12.21
CA LEU A 140 -0.85 -8.29 -12.40
C LEU A 140 0.31 -9.25 -12.64
N PHE A 141 0.21 -10.50 -12.24
CA PHE A 141 1.19 -11.54 -12.56
C PHE A 141 0.95 -12.18 -13.91
N SER A 142 -0.22 -12.00 -14.51
CA SER A 142 -0.56 -12.55 -15.82
C SER A 142 -0.05 -11.67 -16.97
N ASP A 143 -0.04 -12.23 -18.19
CA ASP A 143 0.29 -11.49 -19.42
C ASP A 143 -0.80 -10.48 -19.84
N LEU A 144 -1.98 -10.51 -19.23
CA LEU A 144 -3.05 -9.53 -19.47
C LEU A 144 -2.58 -8.09 -19.16
N THR A 145 -1.65 -7.94 -18.24
CA THR A 145 -1.08 -6.65 -17.84
C THR A 145 0.38 -6.47 -18.28
N LYS A 146 0.79 -7.11 -19.36
CA LYS A 146 2.18 -7.19 -19.84
C LYS A 146 2.86 -5.82 -20.01
N ARG A 147 2.11 -4.75 -20.22
CA ARG A 147 2.64 -3.38 -20.39
C ARG A 147 2.36 -2.46 -19.20
N VAL A 148 1.88 -3.00 -18.07
CA VAL A 148 1.63 -2.23 -16.85
C VAL A 148 2.83 -2.34 -15.91
N THR A 149 3.54 -1.24 -15.71
CA THR A 149 4.69 -1.16 -14.81
C THR A 149 4.84 0.26 -14.26
N LEU A 150 5.53 0.41 -13.14
CA LEU A 150 5.79 1.68 -12.45
C LEU A 150 4.51 2.36 -11.92
N GLN A 151 3.43 1.63 -11.81
CA GLN A 151 2.13 2.15 -11.39
C GLN A 151 1.85 1.85 -9.93
N ASN A 152 1.15 2.77 -9.27
CA ASN A 152 0.37 2.50 -8.07
C ASN A 152 -1.08 2.30 -8.49
N LEU A 153 -1.60 1.10 -8.33
CA LEU A 153 -2.90 0.68 -8.84
C LEU A 153 -3.88 0.52 -7.67
N TYR A 154 -5.00 1.19 -7.75
CA TYR A 154 -6.00 1.18 -6.69
C TYR A 154 -6.93 -0.04 -6.81
N ASN A 155 -7.14 -0.72 -5.69
CA ASN A 155 -8.10 -1.79 -5.50
C ASN A 155 -8.86 -1.53 -4.19
N ASP A 156 -9.73 -0.52 -4.21
CA ASP A 156 -10.32 0.07 -3.02
C ASP A 156 -11.80 0.43 -3.17
N GLY A 157 -12.48 -0.16 -4.13
CA GLY A 157 -13.89 0.09 -4.37
C GLY A 157 -14.23 1.53 -4.80
N GLY A 158 -13.22 2.33 -5.17
CA GLY A 158 -13.35 3.73 -5.55
C GLY A 158 -13.09 4.73 -4.41
N PHE A 159 -12.77 4.24 -3.21
CA PHE A 159 -12.54 5.05 -2.01
C PHE A 159 -11.59 6.22 -2.23
N SER A 160 -10.43 5.98 -2.83
CA SER A 160 -9.37 6.98 -3.03
C SER A 160 -9.79 8.19 -3.87
N ASN A 161 -10.85 8.08 -4.66
CA ASN A 161 -11.35 9.14 -5.52
C ASN A 161 -12.60 9.86 -4.97
N MET A 162 -13.12 9.40 -3.83
CA MET A 162 -14.28 10.03 -3.19
C MET A 162 -13.89 11.22 -2.34
N GLY A 163 -14.62 12.33 -2.45
CA GLY A 163 -14.56 13.43 -1.50
C GLY A 163 -15.46 13.16 -0.28
N VAL A 164 -16.71 12.76 -0.55
CA VAL A 164 -17.73 12.40 0.44
C VAL A 164 -18.74 11.46 -0.22
N SER A 165 -19.42 10.63 0.56
CA SER A 165 -20.53 9.79 0.10
C SER A 165 -21.85 10.21 0.75
N ASP A 166 -22.98 9.80 0.14
CA ASP A 166 -24.30 10.04 0.72
C ASP A 166 -24.43 9.45 2.13
N ALA A 167 -23.89 8.25 2.35
CA ALA A 167 -23.91 7.60 3.66
C ALA A 167 -23.16 8.41 4.76
N ILE A 168 -22.13 9.16 4.40
CA ILE A 168 -21.44 10.04 5.34
C ILE A 168 -22.24 11.33 5.56
N ILE A 169 -22.90 11.86 4.52
CA ILE A 169 -23.77 13.04 4.65
C ILE A 169 -24.94 12.72 5.58
N ASP A 170 -25.55 11.57 5.41
CA ASP A 170 -26.68 11.12 6.25
C ASP A 170 -26.27 11.00 7.73
N ASP A 171 -25.11 10.36 8.01
CA ASP A 171 -24.56 10.23 9.37
C ASP A 171 -24.30 11.58 10.08
N ILE A 172 -23.96 12.62 9.32
CA ILE A 172 -23.67 13.96 9.89
C ILE A 172 -24.95 14.77 10.07
N SER A 173 -26.00 14.43 9.35
CA SER A 173 -27.29 15.15 9.35
C SER A 173 -28.25 14.67 10.46
N GLU A 174 -27.99 13.52 11.10
CA GLU A 174 -28.66 13.00 12.28
C GLU A 174 -28.10 13.60 13.59
#